data_53e9e1c7e03159595c348c8937803290
#
_entry.id   53e9e1c7e03159595c348c8937803290
#
_cell.length_a   1.000
_cell.length_b   1.000
_cell.length_c   1.000
_cell.angle_alpha   90.00
_cell.angle_beta   90.00
_cell.angle_gamma   90.00
#
_symmetry.space_group_name_H-M   'P 1'
#
loop_
_entity.id
_entity.type
_entity.pdbx_description
1 polymer ?
#
loop_
_entity_poly.entity_id
_entity_poly.type
_entity_poly.pdbx_seq_one_letter_code
_entity_poly.pdbx_strand_id
1 'polypeptide(L)'
;MRKAFLLGAGLGTRLKPLTDTLPKPLIPLENRPLITHAMDHLIDAGITDIAINTHHLPETWEAAFPDGTYRWAKLAFFYEPVLLETGGGIKNIAEWIGSDPFLIYNGDILTDLPIERLMTGHMGSNNTATLAVTADGPSKKVTVDGYRILDVRSEVAGLAGTHQ
;
A
#
# COMPACT_ATOMS: atom_id res chain seq x y z
N MET A 1 -10.05 -12.32 3.82
CA MET A 1 -9.48 -11.31 2.89
C MET A 1 -8.32 -11.98 2.15
N ARG A 2 -8.26 -11.91 0.82
CA ARG A 2 -7.23 -12.61 0.01
C ARG A 2 -6.48 -11.67 -0.94
N LYS A 3 -7.02 -10.49 -1.15
CA LYS A 3 -6.48 -9.49 -2.07
C LYS A 3 -5.81 -8.35 -1.33
N ALA A 4 -4.69 -7.87 -1.86
CA ALA A 4 -4.05 -6.64 -1.40
C ALA A 4 -3.71 -5.73 -2.59
N PHE A 5 -3.67 -4.44 -2.33
CA PHE A 5 -3.18 -3.42 -3.25
C PHE A 5 -1.94 -2.77 -2.67
N LEU A 6 -0.79 -2.99 -3.30
CA LEU A 6 0.47 -2.35 -2.97
C LEU A 6 0.64 -1.07 -3.80
N LEU A 7 0.81 0.05 -3.11
CA LEU A 7 1.06 1.35 -3.75
C LEU A 7 2.52 1.44 -4.20
N GLY A 8 2.77 1.31 -5.51
CA GLY A 8 4.09 1.27 -6.12
C GLY A 8 4.38 2.42 -7.10
N ALA A 9 3.38 3.23 -7.49
CA ALA A 9 3.49 4.23 -8.56
C ALA A 9 4.26 5.51 -8.20
N GLY A 10 4.73 5.68 -6.96
CA GLY A 10 5.41 6.90 -6.51
C GLY A 10 6.71 7.20 -7.27
N LEU A 11 6.93 8.48 -7.63
CA LEU A 11 8.12 8.93 -8.37
C LEU A 11 9.45 8.81 -7.60
N GLY A 12 9.41 8.74 -6.28
CA GLY A 12 10.61 8.60 -5.46
C GLY A 12 11.64 9.75 -5.55
N THR A 13 11.22 10.96 -5.92
CA THR A 13 12.09 12.10 -6.26
C THR A 13 13.13 12.46 -5.21
N ARG A 14 12.83 12.19 -3.93
CA ARG A 14 13.76 12.43 -2.81
C ARG A 14 14.97 11.48 -2.77
N LEU A 15 14.89 10.36 -3.49
CA LEU A 15 15.94 9.35 -3.55
C LEU A 15 16.78 9.43 -4.84
N LYS A 16 16.66 10.51 -5.62
CA LYS A 16 17.56 10.72 -6.76
C LYS A 16 19.01 10.82 -6.32
N PRO A 17 19.95 10.25 -7.10
CA PRO A 17 19.80 9.71 -8.46
C PRO A 17 19.36 8.22 -8.52
N LEU A 18 19.20 7.53 -7.39
CA LEU A 18 18.84 6.11 -7.38
C LEU A 18 17.54 5.83 -8.16
N THR A 19 16.57 6.73 -8.03
CA THR A 19 15.27 6.60 -8.72
C THR A 19 15.27 7.06 -10.18
N ASP A 20 16.40 7.49 -10.72
CA ASP A 20 16.49 7.79 -12.16
C ASP A 20 16.54 6.51 -13.01
N THR A 21 16.98 5.39 -12.43
CA THR A 21 17.14 4.11 -13.13
C THR A 21 16.28 2.99 -12.58
N LEU A 22 15.67 3.16 -11.40
CA LEU A 22 14.88 2.12 -10.75
C LEU A 22 13.75 2.74 -9.91
N PRO A 23 12.49 2.29 -10.03
CA PRO A 23 11.41 2.76 -9.16
C PRO A 23 11.75 2.54 -7.68
N LYS A 24 11.36 3.47 -6.80
CA LYS A 24 11.64 3.38 -5.36
C LYS A 24 11.34 2.00 -4.75
N PRO A 25 10.18 1.35 -5.05
CA PRO A 25 9.88 0.04 -4.47
C PRO A 25 10.79 -1.09 -4.95
N LEU A 26 11.49 -0.90 -6.08
CA LEU A 26 12.45 -1.87 -6.61
C LEU A 26 13.89 -1.62 -6.17
N ILE A 27 14.19 -0.50 -5.49
CA ILE A 27 15.53 -0.26 -4.93
C ILE A 27 15.88 -1.39 -3.96
N PRO A 28 17.08 -1.98 -4.09
CA PRO A 28 17.47 -3.08 -3.22
C PRO A 28 17.61 -2.66 -1.75
N LEU A 29 17.00 -3.41 -0.87
CA LEU A 29 17.22 -3.39 0.55
C LEU A 29 17.57 -4.83 0.99
N GLU A 30 18.74 -5.02 1.63
CA GLU A 30 19.25 -6.34 1.99
C GLU A 30 19.28 -7.31 0.78
N ASN A 31 19.80 -6.83 -0.36
CA ASN A 31 19.97 -7.56 -1.61
C ASN A 31 18.68 -8.05 -2.29
N ARG A 32 17.53 -7.51 -1.94
CA ARG A 32 16.26 -7.80 -2.60
C ARG A 32 15.40 -6.52 -2.75
N PRO A 33 14.51 -6.42 -3.75
CA PRO A 33 13.66 -5.25 -3.92
C PRO A 33 12.89 -4.89 -2.64
N LEU A 34 12.88 -3.60 -2.28
CA LEU A 34 12.20 -3.10 -1.07
C LEU A 34 10.75 -3.60 -0.96
N ILE A 35 10.01 -3.63 -2.07
CA ILE A 35 8.61 -4.06 -2.10
C ILE A 35 8.43 -5.53 -1.67
N THR A 36 9.46 -6.37 -1.83
CA THR A 36 9.35 -7.79 -1.46
C THR A 36 9.22 -7.99 0.05
N HIS A 37 9.69 -7.05 0.87
CA HIS A 37 9.45 -7.08 2.31
C HIS A 37 7.96 -6.87 2.64
N ALA A 38 7.30 -5.93 1.95
CA ALA A 38 5.85 -5.74 2.08
C ALA A 38 5.07 -6.95 1.53
N MET A 39 5.52 -7.53 0.41
CA MET A 39 4.92 -8.75 -0.14
C MET A 39 5.03 -9.94 0.83
N ASP A 40 6.20 -10.16 1.44
CA ASP A 40 6.37 -11.22 2.44
C ASP A 40 5.40 -11.04 3.60
N HIS A 41 5.30 -9.83 4.14
CA HIS A 41 4.39 -9.52 5.23
C HIS A 41 2.91 -9.79 4.88
N LEU A 42 2.49 -9.44 3.65
CA LEU A 42 1.15 -9.73 3.14
C LEU A 42 0.91 -11.23 2.94
N ILE A 43 1.88 -11.92 2.35
CA ILE A 43 1.80 -13.35 2.05
C ILE A 43 1.75 -14.17 3.35
N ASP A 44 2.54 -13.81 4.33
CA ASP A 44 2.54 -14.46 5.63
C ASP A 44 1.21 -14.26 6.39
N ALA A 45 0.50 -13.14 6.13
CA ALA A 45 -0.87 -12.90 6.59
C ALA A 45 -1.97 -13.58 5.74
N GLY A 46 -1.60 -14.40 4.74
CA GLY A 46 -2.53 -15.19 3.93
C GLY A 46 -3.07 -14.50 2.67
N ILE A 47 -2.47 -13.39 2.24
CA ILE A 47 -2.81 -12.75 0.96
C ILE A 47 -2.26 -13.59 -0.20
N THR A 48 -3.08 -13.84 -1.21
CA THR A 48 -2.75 -14.68 -2.37
C THR A 48 -2.66 -13.92 -3.68
N ASP A 49 -3.31 -12.77 -3.75
CA ASP A 49 -3.44 -11.97 -4.97
C ASP A 49 -3.07 -10.51 -4.63
N ILE A 50 -2.06 -9.99 -5.28
CA ILE A 50 -1.49 -8.65 -5.02
C ILE A 50 -1.56 -7.82 -6.28
N ALA A 51 -2.34 -6.74 -6.27
CA ALA A 51 -2.29 -5.70 -7.28
C ALA A 51 -1.20 -4.69 -6.93
N ILE A 52 -0.51 -4.19 -7.94
CA ILE A 52 0.54 -3.18 -7.78
C ILE A 52 0.32 -2.10 -8.83
N ASN A 53 0.13 -0.85 -8.45
CA ASN A 53 0.15 0.22 -9.43
C ASN A 53 1.59 0.61 -9.77
N THR A 54 1.82 0.88 -11.04
CA THR A 54 3.13 1.26 -11.58
C THR A 54 2.99 2.53 -12.43
N HIS A 55 4.01 3.36 -12.47
CA HIS A 55 4.04 4.58 -13.27
C HIS A 55 5.43 4.79 -13.86
N HIS A 56 6.42 5.03 -13.01
CA HIS A 56 7.81 5.28 -13.38
C HIS A 56 8.52 3.99 -13.77
N LEU A 57 9.19 3.97 -14.94
CA LEU A 57 9.99 2.85 -15.46
C LEU A 57 9.22 1.50 -15.43
N PRO A 58 8.04 1.39 -16.08
CA PRO A 58 7.19 0.20 -15.96
C PRO A 58 7.87 -1.09 -16.41
N GLU A 59 8.80 -1.03 -17.37
CA GLU A 59 9.56 -2.18 -17.87
C GLU A 59 10.43 -2.85 -16.79
N THR A 60 10.84 -2.11 -15.77
CA THR A 60 11.65 -2.66 -14.67
C THR A 60 10.86 -3.61 -13.78
N TRP A 61 9.55 -3.44 -13.72
CA TRP A 61 8.66 -4.33 -12.97
C TRP A 61 8.52 -5.69 -13.63
N GLU A 62 8.39 -5.71 -14.96
CA GLU A 62 8.38 -6.96 -15.73
C GLU A 62 9.71 -7.72 -15.60
N ALA A 63 10.83 -6.98 -15.62
CA ALA A 63 12.14 -7.57 -15.41
C ALA A 63 12.33 -8.13 -14.00
N ALA A 64 11.77 -7.47 -12.96
CA ALA A 64 11.86 -7.91 -11.58
C ALA A 64 10.96 -9.12 -11.25
N PHE A 65 9.82 -9.24 -11.94
CA PHE A 65 8.82 -10.29 -11.69
C PHE A 65 8.29 -10.86 -13.01
N PRO A 66 9.13 -11.55 -13.81
CA PRO A 66 8.80 -11.98 -15.17
C PRO A 66 7.65 -12.99 -15.22
N ASP A 67 7.47 -13.79 -14.18
CA ASP A 67 6.41 -14.79 -14.11
C ASP A 67 5.09 -14.23 -13.56
N GLY A 68 5.01 -12.93 -13.23
CA GLY A 68 3.83 -12.34 -12.59
C GLY A 68 3.51 -12.97 -11.24
N THR A 69 4.52 -13.47 -10.54
CA THR A 69 4.37 -14.11 -9.22
C THR A 69 5.50 -13.71 -8.28
N TYR A 70 5.25 -13.78 -6.98
CA TYR A 70 6.27 -13.71 -5.95
C TYR A 70 5.97 -14.73 -4.88
N ARG A 71 6.92 -15.64 -4.59
CA ARG A 71 6.66 -16.88 -3.84
C ARG A 71 5.47 -17.62 -4.48
N TRP A 72 4.36 -17.78 -3.77
CA TRP A 72 3.14 -18.40 -4.28
C TRP A 72 2.00 -17.41 -4.57
N ALA A 73 2.21 -16.11 -4.33
CA ALA A 73 1.22 -15.08 -4.60
C ALA A 73 1.25 -14.63 -6.07
N LYS A 74 0.07 -14.34 -6.63
CA LYS A 74 -0.10 -13.78 -7.96
C LYS A 74 0.05 -12.28 -7.91
N LEU A 75 0.81 -11.71 -8.85
CA LEU A 75 1.00 -10.27 -9.01
C LEU A 75 0.23 -9.79 -10.24
N ALA A 76 -0.50 -8.69 -10.09
CA ALA A 76 -1.17 -7.99 -11.18
C ALA A 76 -0.67 -6.54 -11.22
N PHE A 77 -0.05 -6.14 -12.34
CA PHE A 77 0.49 -4.79 -12.50
C PHE A 77 -0.50 -3.90 -13.23
N PHE A 78 -0.75 -2.72 -12.67
CA PHE A 78 -1.66 -1.71 -13.20
C PHE A 78 -0.88 -0.45 -13.54
N TYR A 79 -0.53 -0.30 -14.82
CA TYR A 79 0.19 0.87 -15.29
C TYR A 79 -0.70 2.11 -15.28
N GLU A 80 -0.18 3.20 -14.72
CA GLU A 80 -0.81 4.52 -14.69
C GLU A 80 -0.04 5.45 -15.65
N PRO A 81 -0.57 5.78 -16.85
CA PRO A 81 0.07 6.72 -17.77
C PRO A 81 0.22 8.13 -17.15
N VAL A 82 -0.70 8.47 -16.28
CA VAL A 82 -0.68 9.67 -15.43
C VAL A 82 -0.81 9.21 -13.99
N LEU A 83 -0.02 9.77 -13.09
CA LEU A 83 -0.06 9.41 -11.67
C LEU A 83 -1.44 9.74 -11.08
N LEU A 84 -2.15 8.69 -10.63
CA LEU A 84 -3.54 8.78 -10.20
C LEU A 84 -3.70 9.08 -8.70
N GLU A 85 -2.61 9.10 -7.95
CA GLU A 85 -2.63 9.17 -6.49
C GLU A 85 -3.38 7.97 -5.87
N THR A 86 -3.50 7.94 -4.53
CA THR A 86 -4.09 6.77 -3.83
C THR A 86 -5.53 6.48 -4.26
N GLY A 87 -6.39 7.49 -4.27
CA GLY A 87 -7.81 7.31 -4.59
C GLY A 87 -8.05 6.91 -6.04
N GLY A 88 -7.32 7.51 -6.97
CA GLY A 88 -7.40 7.17 -8.39
C GLY A 88 -6.83 5.78 -8.68
N GLY A 89 -5.73 5.40 -8.03
CA GLY A 89 -5.17 4.05 -8.11
C GLY A 89 -6.15 2.98 -7.64
N ILE A 90 -6.86 3.20 -6.52
CA ILE A 90 -7.92 2.30 -6.04
C ILE A 90 -9.05 2.18 -7.08
N LYS A 91 -9.49 3.31 -7.64
CA LYS A 91 -10.52 3.32 -8.68
C LYS A 91 -10.08 2.57 -9.93
N ASN A 92 -8.80 2.71 -10.32
CA ASN A 92 -8.24 2.06 -11.50
C ASN A 92 -8.25 0.53 -11.42
N ILE A 93 -8.16 -0.04 -10.21
CA ILE A 93 -8.18 -1.49 -9.99
C ILE A 93 -9.54 -2.02 -9.51
N ALA A 94 -10.61 -1.20 -9.57
CA ALA A 94 -11.92 -1.54 -8.99
C ALA A 94 -12.51 -2.86 -9.54
N GLU A 95 -12.39 -3.11 -10.83
CA GLU A 95 -12.85 -4.36 -11.45
C GLU A 95 -12.08 -5.57 -10.93
N TRP A 96 -10.77 -5.44 -10.75
CA TRP A 96 -9.92 -6.49 -10.20
C TRP A 96 -10.25 -6.78 -8.73
N ILE A 97 -10.52 -5.73 -7.94
CA ILE A 97 -10.93 -5.89 -6.53
C ILE A 97 -12.27 -6.64 -6.45
N GLY A 98 -13.27 -6.24 -7.25
CA GLY A 98 -14.63 -6.72 -7.14
C GLY A 98 -15.32 -6.16 -5.89
N SER A 99 -16.17 -6.98 -5.25
CA SER A 99 -16.95 -6.61 -4.07
C SER A 99 -16.34 -7.05 -2.73
N ASP A 100 -15.25 -7.78 -2.76
CA ASP A 100 -14.65 -8.32 -1.55
C ASP A 100 -13.80 -7.28 -0.80
N PRO A 101 -13.71 -7.35 0.52
CA PRO A 101 -12.75 -6.57 1.27
C PRO A 101 -11.31 -6.87 0.83
N PHE A 102 -10.49 -5.84 0.73
CA PHE A 102 -9.09 -5.93 0.36
C PHE A 102 -8.23 -5.05 1.26
N LEU A 103 -6.93 -5.34 1.31
CA LEU A 103 -5.96 -4.57 2.07
C LEU A 103 -5.24 -3.59 1.15
N ILE A 104 -5.02 -2.36 1.62
CA ILE A 104 -4.14 -1.38 0.98
C ILE A 104 -2.88 -1.27 1.80
N TYR A 105 -1.72 -1.32 1.14
CA TYR A 105 -0.43 -1.25 1.80
C TYR A 105 0.54 -0.41 0.95
N ASN A 106 1.32 0.43 1.58
CA ASN A 106 2.36 1.19 0.88
C ASN A 106 3.55 0.28 0.58
N GLY A 107 3.98 0.22 -0.68
CA GLY A 107 5.07 -0.64 -1.13
C GLY A 107 6.47 -0.27 -0.61
N ASP A 108 6.57 0.82 0.16
CA ASP A 108 7.82 1.37 0.70
C ASP A 108 7.83 1.46 2.25
N ILE A 109 6.89 0.81 2.92
CA ILE A 109 6.81 0.74 4.38
C ILE A 109 7.34 -0.61 4.87
N LEU A 110 8.23 -0.55 5.85
CA LEU A 110 8.63 -1.69 6.67
C LEU A 110 7.95 -1.57 8.04
N THR A 111 7.24 -2.60 8.44
CA THR A 111 6.54 -2.65 9.73
C THR A 111 6.39 -4.08 10.21
N ASP A 112 6.29 -4.24 11.50
CA ASP A 112 5.93 -5.48 12.21
C ASP A 112 4.46 -5.49 12.68
N LEU A 113 3.63 -4.60 12.10
CA LEU A 113 2.20 -4.53 12.41
C LEU A 113 1.54 -5.90 12.16
N PRO A 114 0.83 -6.49 13.15
CA PRO A 114 0.12 -7.75 12.94
C PRO A 114 -1.09 -7.55 12.03
N ILE A 115 -0.87 -7.72 10.70
CA ILE A 115 -1.89 -7.50 9.65
C ILE A 115 -3.14 -8.34 9.91
N GLU A 116 -2.99 -9.56 10.41
CA GLU A 116 -4.10 -10.47 10.72
C GLU A 116 -5.07 -9.84 11.74
N ARG A 117 -4.57 -9.05 12.69
CA ARG A 117 -5.42 -8.33 13.65
C ARG A 117 -6.23 -7.24 12.97
N LEU A 118 -5.61 -6.49 12.05
CA LEU A 118 -6.29 -5.48 11.25
C LEU A 118 -7.39 -6.11 10.39
N MET A 119 -7.06 -7.20 9.69
CA MET A 119 -7.99 -7.93 8.85
C MET A 119 -9.16 -8.51 9.66
N THR A 120 -8.89 -9.17 10.78
CA THR A 120 -9.91 -9.76 11.66
C THR A 120 -10.80 -8.67 12.25
N GLY A 121 -10.22 -7.57 12.72
CA GLY A 121 -10.97 -6.44 13.25
C GLY A 121 -11.90 -5.80 12.21
N HIS A 122 -11.42 -5.66 10.96
CA HIS A 122 -12.25 -5.16 9.86
C HIS A 122 -13.40 -6.12 9.54
N MET A 123 -13.11 -7.41 9.36
CA MET A 123 -14.12 -8.42 9.02
C MET A 123 -15.17 -8.63 10.12
N GLY A 124 -14.80 -8.40 11.38
CA GLY A 124 -15.71 -8.45 12.52
C GLY A 124 -16.51 -7.15 12.77
N SER A 125 -16.38 -6.15 11.90
CA SER A 125 -17.03 -4.85 12.04
C SER A 125 -17.91 -4.54 10.83
N ASN A 126 -18.76 -3.50 10.96
CA ASN A 126 -19.51 -2.92 9.84
C ASN A 126 -18.80 -1.69 9.25
N ASN A 127 -17.50 -1.56 9.44
CA ASN A 127 -16.75 -0.42 8.95
C ASN A 127 -16.56 -0.48 7.43
N THR A 128 -16.71 0.65 6.76
CA THR A 128 -16.38 0.78 5.33
C THR A 128 -14.86 0.72 5.12
N ALA A 129 -14.09 1.26 6.06
CA ALA A 129 -12.64 1.21 6.05
C ALA A 129 -12.11 1.11 7.49
N THR A 130 -10.96 0.47 7.66
CA THR A 130 -10.22 0.37 8.92
C THR A 130 -8.77 0.76 8.66
N LEU A 131 -8.25 1.70 9.43
CA LEU A 131 -6.89 2.21 9.29
C LEU A 131 -6.01 1.75 10.45
N ALA A 132 -4.78 1.38 10.12
CA ALA A 132 -3.71 1.31 11.10
C ALA A 132 -3.09 2.70 11.22
N VAL A 133 -3.07 3.25 12.42
CA VAL A 133 -2.53 4.58 12.70
C VAL A 133 -1.60 4.52 13.92
N THR A 134 -0.64 5.44 14.00
CA THR A 134 0.24 5.59 15.16
C THR A 134 0.16 7.01 15.72
N ALA A 135 0.25 7.15 17.05
CA ALA A 135 0.37 8.45 17.70
C ALA A 135 1.79 9.03 17.58
N ASP A 136 2.77 8.17 17.28
CA ASP A 136 4.18 8.55 17.12
C ASP A 136 4.48 8.86 15.67
N GLY A 137 5.09 10.01 15.41
CA GLY A 137 5.51 10.39 14.07
C GLY A 137 5.53 11.89 13.82
N PRO A 138 6.21 12.33 12.76
CA PRO A 138 6.48 13.76 12.50
C PRO A 138 5.27 14.53 11.97
N SER A 139 4.22 13.84 11.48
CA SER A 139 3.07 14.48 10.86
C SER A 139 1.78 13.83 11.32
N LYS A 140 0.99 14.55 12.10
CA LYS A 140 -0.29 14.09 12.62
C LYS A 140 -1.42 14.64 11.76
N LYS A 141 -1.97 13.80 10.87
CA LYS A 141 -3.01 14.19 9.91
C LYS A 141 -4.33 13.44 10.09
N VAL A 142 -4.39 12.50 11.01
CA VAL A 142 -5.60 11.74 11.30
C VAL A 142 -6.09 12.11 12.69
N THR A 143 -7.34 12.54 12.81
CA THR A 143 -7.99 12.81 14.09
C THR A 143 -8.80 11.60 14.50
N VAL A 144 -8.52 11.08 15.69
CA VAL A 144 -9.15 9.86 16.23
C VAL A 144 -9.82 10.19 17.55
N ASP A 145 -11.04 9.66 17.75
CA ASP A 145 -11.75 9.61 19.03
C ASP A 145 -12.03 8.15 19.38
N GLY A 146 -11.34 7.63 20.39
CA GLY A 146 -11.33 6.19 20.66
C GLY A 146 -10.85 5.39 19.47
N TYR A 147 -11.75 4.58 18.89
CA TYR A 147 -11.49 3.80 17.67
C TYR A 147 -12.14 4.39 16.41
N ARG A 148 -12.68 5.60 16.49
CA ARG A 148 -13.37 6.25 15.38
C ARG A 148 -12.50 7.33 14.77
N ILE A 149 -12.32 7.27 13.46
CA ILE A 149 -11.66 8.33 12.70
C ILE A 149 -12.70 9.44 12.47
N LEU A 150 -12.36 10.66 12.89
CA LEU A 150 -13.18 11.85 12.72
C LEU A 150 -12.77 12.65 11.49
N ASP A 151 -11.46 12.68 11.18
CA ASP A 151 -10.92 13.44 10.07
C ASP A 151 -9.62 12.83 9.57
N VAL A 152 -9.37 12.99 8.27
CA VAL A 152 -8.13 12.61 7.59
C VAL A 152 -7.59 13.83 6.86
N ARG A 153 -6.29 14.09 6.96
CA ARG A 153 -5.58 15.23 6.35
C ARG A 153 -5.90 16.59 6.96
N SER A 154 -6.58 16.64 8.10
CA SER A 154 -6.98 17.90 8.77
C SER A 154 -7.86 18.79 7.87
N GLU A 155 -8.80 18.18 7.15
CA GLU A 155 -9.72 18.86 6.24
C GLU A 155 -10.93 19.45 6.99
N VAL A 156 -11.27 18.90 8.17
CA VAL A 156 -12.38 19.41 8.99
C VAL A 156 -11.88 20.56 9.85
N ALA A 157 -12.48 21.74 9.69
CA ALA A 157 -12.11 22.92 10.46
C ALA A 157 -12.28 22.70 11.96
N GLY A 158 -11.26 23.07 12.75
CA GLY A 158 -11.27 22.96 14.21
C GLY A 158 -10.82 21.59 14.75
N LEU A 159 -10.54 20.60 13.90
CA LEU A 159 -9.92 19.35 14.34
C LEU A 159 -8.41 19.37 14.08
N ALA A 160 -7.64 19.07 15.11
CA ALA A 160 -6.20 18.88 15.00
C ALA A 160 -5.89 17.39 14.87
N GLY A 161 -4.98 17.03 13.97
CA GLY A 161 -4.54 15.64 13.82
C GLY A 161 -3.88 15.10 15.08
N THR A 162 -4.24 13.91 15.49
CA THR A 162 -3.70 13.22 16.66
C THR A 162 -2.80 12.04 16.29
N HIS A 163 -2.94 11.49 15.08
CA HIS A 163 -2.26 10.30 14.57
C HIS A 163 -1.81 10.47 13.10
N GLN A 164 -0.90 9.61 12.64
CA GLN A 164 -0.50 9.48 11.24
C GLN A 164 -0.72 8.06 10.74
#